data_25c2692ff48a67fae7132856866a04c6
#
_entry.id   25c2692ff48a67fae7132856866a04c6
#
_cell.length_a   1.000
_cell.length_b   1.000
_cell.length_c   1.000
_cell.angle_alpha   90.00
_cell.angle_beta   90.00
_cell.angle_gamma   90.00
#
_symmetry.space_group_name_H-M   'P 1'
#
loop_
_entity.id
_entity.type
_entity.pdbx_description
1 polymer ?
#
loop_
_entity_poly.entity_id
_entity_poly.type
_entity_poly.pdbx_seq_one_letter_code
_entity_poly.pdbx_strand_id
1 'polypeptide(L)'
;MTIKKIILGVIVAMALLVGLVYFEQQTPPPVAIPERPVATSSETVRTLSEPAAMESDILGAQEGVRAIDGYVSLVIGTTTHKVGMMTGDTVIDAMQDLVRDEKLMFTGRTFPGLGYFVDSINGVPNAGGKYWVFYVNGKSSTEGASWVVLKAGDVVEWQFRNKQ
;
A
#
# COMPACT_ATOMS: atom_id res chain seq x y z
N MET A 1 40.31 -30.05 -17.71
CA MET A 1 39.27 -29.22 -17.04
C MET A 1 39.80 -28.82 -15.69
N THR A 2 40.05 -27.54 -15.44
CA THR A 2 40.88 -27.09 -14.31
C THR A 2 40.10 -27.19 -13.00
N ILE A 3 40.69 -27.74 -11.95
CA ILE A 3 40.13 -27.94 -10.58
C ILE A 3 39.39 -26.68 -10.07
N LYS A 4 39.89 -25.49 -10.43
CA LYS A 4 39.24 -24.20 -10.10
C LYS A 4 37.81 -24.07 -10.65
N LYS A 5 37.50 -24.64 -11.83
CA LYS A 5 36.13 -24.59 -12.40
C LYS A 5 35.18 -25.53 -11.69
N ILE A 6 35.69 -26.67 -11.17
CA ILE A 6 34.91 -27.64 -10.41
C ILE A 6 34.55 -27.05 -9.04
N ILE A 7 35.52 -26.42 -8.37
CA ILE A 7 35.32 -25.80 -7.05
C ILE A 7 34.30 -24.64 -7.17
N LEU A 8 34.39 -23.81 -8.21
CA LEU A 8 33.44 -22.71 -8.44
C LEU A 8 32.02 -23.24 -8.67
N GLY A 9 31.87 -24.32 -9.44
CA GLY A 9 30.57 -24.96 -9.66
C GLY A 9 29.92 -25.50 -8.39
N VAL A 10 30.71 -26.11 -7.50
CA VAL A 10 30.22 -26.64 -6.21
C VAL A 10 29.79 -25.51 -5.27
N ILE A 11 30.53 -24.40 -5.23
CA ILE A 11 30.18 -23.24 -4.40
C ILE A 11 28.86 -22.61 -4.88
N VAL A 12 28.67 -22.47 -6.19
CA VAL A 12 27.42 -21.92 -6.76
C VAL A 12 26.22 -22.85 -6.47
N ALA A 13 26.40 -24.16 -6.62
CA ALA A 13 25.36 -25.14 -6.33
C ALA A 13 24.95 -25.13 -4.83
N MET A 14 25.95 -25.01 -3.94
CA MET A 14 25.68 -24.90 -2.50
C MET A 14 24.95 -23.59 -2.13
N ALA A 15 25.31 -22.48 -2.75
CA ALA A 15 24.65 -21.19 -2.53
C ALA A 15 23.19 -21.22 -2.98
N LEU A 16 22.87 -21.90 -4.09
CA LEU A 16 21.51 -22.09 -4.57
C LEU A 16 20.67 -22.97 -3.64
N LEU A 17 21.26 -24.05 -3.10
CA LEU A 17 20.58 -24.94 -2.15
C LEU A 17 20.28 -24.22 -0.83
N VAL A 18 21.22 -23.44 -0.32
CA VAL A 18 21.01 -22.64 0.90
C VAL A 18 19.93 -21.58 0.67
N GLY A 19 19.91 -20.92 -0.48
CA GLY A 19 18.88 -19.96 -0.85
C GLY A 19 17.47 -20.58 -0.90
N LEU A 20 17.35 -21.80 -1.40
CA LEU A 20 16.07 -22.52 -1.48
C LEU A 20 15.51 -22.86 -0.08
N VAL A 21 16.39 -23.31 0.83
CA VAL A 21 16.01 -23.65 2.22
C VAL A 21 15.60 -22.39 3.00
N TYR A 22 16.28 -21.25 2.78
CA TYR A 22 15.90 -19.98 3.41
C TYR A 22 14.56 -19.43 2.91
N PHE A 23 14.21 -19.70 1.65
CA PHE A 23 12.94 -19.23 1.07
C PHE A 23 11.72 -19.94 1.66
N GLU A 24 11.83 -21.24 1.98
CA GLU A 24 10.73 -22.02 2.59
C GLU A 24 10.43 -21.64 4.04
N GLN A 25 11.37 -21.01 4.76
CA GLN A 25 11.18 -20.60 6.15
C GLN A 25 10.50 -19.25 6.33
N GLN A 26 10.21 -18.54 5.24
CA GLN A 26 9.58 -17.20 5.29
C GLN A 26 8.07 -17.20 4.99
N THR A 27 7.40 -18.35 5.03
CA THR A 27 5.93 -18.36 4.98
C THR A 27 5.39 -17.84 6.31
N PRO A 28 4.67 -16.70 6.33
CA PRO A 28 4.05 -16.21 7.55
C PRO A 28 3.00 -17.22 8.03
N PRO A 29 2.83 -17.40 9.36
CA PRO A 29 1.80 -18.30 9.89
C PRO A 29 0.42 -17.84 9.41
N PRO A 30 -0.52 -18.79 9.18
CA PRO A 30 -1.89 -18.46 8.80
C PRO A 30 -2.52 -17.58 9.88
N VAL A 31 -3.00 -16.41 9.46
CA VAL A 31 -3.72 -15.47 10.31
C VAL A 31 -5.03 -16.16 10.71
N ALA A 32 -5.18 -16.48 12.01
CA ALA A 32 -6.43 -16.96 12.57
C ALA A 32 -7.45 -15.83 12.46
N ILE A 33 -8.51 -16.05 11.67
CA ILE A 33 -9.65 -15.16 11.57
C ILE A 33 -10.44 -15.33 12.88
N PRO A 34 -10.64 -14.29 13.70
CA PRO A 34 -11.49 -14.41 14.88
C PRO A 34 -12.94 -14.67 14.45
N GLU A 35 -13.48 -15.81 14.85
CA GLU A 35 -14.90 -16.11 14.67
C GLU A 35 -15.75 -15.07 15.41
N ARG A 36 -16.59 -14.40 14.65
CA ARG A 36 -17.58 -13.44 15.17
C ARG A 36 -18.68 -14.23 15.87
N PRO A 37 -19.05 -13.93 17.12
CA PRO A 37 -20.17 -14.60 17.77
C PRO A 37 -21.48 -14.31 17.04
N VAL A 38 -22.16 -15.37 16.65
CA VAL A 38 -23.52 -15.32 16.09
C VAL A 38 -24.48 -14.94 17.22
N ALA A 39 -25.01 -13.75 17.18
CA ALA A 39 -26.11 -13.35 18.04
C ALA A 39 -27.40 -13.97 17.51
N THR A 40 -27.91 -14.95 18.24
CA THR A 40 -29.28 -15.50 18.12
C THR A 40 -30.26 -14.41 18.44
N SER A 41 -31.01 -13.93 17.48
CA SER A 41 -32.15 -13.04 17.73
C SER A 41 -33.44 -13.78 17.48
N SER A 42 -34.20 -13.92 18.53
CA SER A 42 -35.49 -14.59 18.62
C SER A 42 -36.55 -13.86 17.80
N GLU A 43 -37.31 -14.67 17.15
CA GLU A 43 -38.55 -14.48 16.42
C GLU A 43 -39.61 -13.68 17.22
N THR A 44 -40.21 -12.68 16.58
CA THR A 44 -41.58 -12.25 16.93
C THR A 44 -42.36 -11.98 15.64
N VAL A 45 -43.26 -12.90 15.39
CA VAL A 45 -44.29 -12.86 14.36
C VAL A 45 -45.28 -11.72 14.62
N ARG A 46 -45.55 -10.86 13.66
CA ARG A 46 -46.81 -10.14 13.51
C ARG A 46 -47.23 -9.97 12.08
N THR A 47 -48.34 -10.54 11.84
CA THR A 47 -49.32 -10.74 10.81
C THR A 47 -49.69 -9.50 9.98
N LEU A 48 -49.82 -9.77 8.66
CA LEU A 48 -50.72 -9.26 7.61
C LEU A 48 -51.07 -7.76 7.52
N SER A 49 -50.74 -7.19 6.40
CA SER A 49 -51.67 -6.62 5.40
C SER A 49 -50.91 -6.24 4.11
N GLU A 50 -51.37 -6.82 3.02
CA GLU A 50 -51.11 -6.42 1.61
C GLU A 50 -52.34 -5.61 1.14
N PRO A 51 -52.36 -4.87 -0.01
CA PRO A 51 -51.36 -4.71 -1.06
C PRO A 51 -51.16 -3.25 -1.53
N ALA A 52 -50.13 -2.95 -2.25
CA ALA A 52 -50.13 -2.17 -3.49
C ALA A 52 -48.74 -2.01 -4.11
N ALA A 53 -48.66 -2.47 -5.32
CA ALA A 53 -47.72 -2.23 -6.38
C ALA A 53 -46.74 -1.06 -6.22
N MET A 54 -45.48 -1.32 -6.48
CA MET A 54 -44.67 -0.68 -7.52
C MET A 54 -43.22 -1.13 -7.42
N GLU A 55 -42.77 -1.73 -8.50
CA GLU A 55 -41.55 -1.48 -9.23
C GLU A 55 -40.42 -0.72 -8.52
N SER A 56 -39.26 -1.24 -8.86
CA SER A 56 -37.91 -0.72 -8.61
C SER A 56 -37.35 -1.22 -7.28
N ASP A 57 -36.21 -1.80 -7.20
CA ASP A 57 -35.01 -1.53 -7.93
C ASP A 57 -34.08 -2.72 -7.77
N ILE A 58 -33.49 -3.09 -8.86
CA ILE A 58 -32.22 -3.79 -8.87
C ILE A 58 -31.19 -2.80 -8.30
N LEU A 59 -31.10 -2.69 -6.98
CA LEU A 59 -29.92 -2.08 -6.38
C LEU A 59 -28.84 -3.15 -6.39
N GLY A 60 -28.16 -3.20 -7.54
CA GLY A 60 -26.85 -3.76 -7.61
C GLY A 60 -26.02 -3.18 -6.47
N ALA A 61 -25.26 -4.05 -5.80
CA ALA A 61 -24.25 -3.65 -4.88
C ALA A 61 -23.39 -2.56 -5.57
N GLN A 62 -23.66 -1.31 -5.29
CA GLN A 62 -22.74 -0.24 -5.58
C GLN A 62 -21.57 -0.46 -4.62
N GLU A 63 -20.50 -1.08 -5.13
CA GLU A 63 -19.18 -0.84 -4.57
C GLU A 63 -19.11 0.66 -4.33
N GLY A 64 -18.99 1.06 -3.05
CA GLY A 64 -19.11 2.45 -2.65
C GLY A 64 -18.17 3.32 -3.47
N VAL A 65 -18.74 4.07 -4.40
CA VAL A 65 -18.03 5.13 -5.09
C VAL A 65 -17.58 6.09 -4.00
N ARG A 66 -16.31 6.03 -3.63
CA ARG A 66 -15.71 6.96 -2.69
C ARG A 66 -15.91 8.36 -3.25
N ALA A 67 -16.62 9.20 -2.52
CA ALA A 67 -16.78 10.60 -2.90
C ALA A 67 -15.40 11.27 -2.85
N ILE A 68 -14.91 11.71 -4.01
CA ILE A 68 -13.64 12.41 -4.14
C ILE A 68 -13.86 13.86 -3.77
N ASP A 69 -13.18 14.34 -2.72
CA ASP A 69 -13.24 15.73 -2.26
C ASP A 69 -12.32 16.65 -3.08
N GLY A 70 -11.36 16.07 -3.79
CA GLY A 70 -10.41 16.82 -4.61
C GLY A 70 -9.33 15.92 -5.22
N TYR A 71 -8.30 16.56 -5.74
CA TYR A 71 -7.16 15.87 -6.36
C TYR A 71 -5.85 16.43 -5.82
N VAL A 72 -4.86 15.55 -5.73
CA VAL A 72 -3.45 15.89 -5.46
C VAL A 72 -2.59 15.45 -6.63
N SER A 73 -1.41 16.04 -6.75
CA SER A 73 -0.40 15.62 -7.72
C SER A 73 0.72 14.89 -7.03
N LEU A 74 0.96 13.63 -7.41
CA LEU A 74 2.09 12.82 -6.92
C LEU A 74 3.17 12.78 -8.00
N VAL A 75 4.33 13.35 -7.71
CA VAL A 75 5.49 13.43 -8.62
C VAL A 75 6.55 12.45 -8.15
N ILE A 76 6.94 11.52 -9.02
CA ILE A 76 7.98 10.51 -8.74
C ILE A 76 8.99 10.53 -9.89
N GLY A 77 10.18 11.06 -9.62
CA GLY A 77 11.15 11.34 -10.67
C GLY A 77 10.61 12.35 -11.68
N THR A 78 10.38 11.93 -12.93
CA THR A 78 9.83 12.77 -14.00
C THR A 78 8.33 12.53 -14.25
N THR A 79 7.71 11.59 -13.54
CA THR A 79 6.32 11.21 -13.77
C THR A 79 5.41 11.89 -12.76
N THR A 80 4.33 12.49 -13.25
CA THR A 80 3.29 13.11 -12.42
C THR A 80 2.01 12.29 -12.53
N HIS A 81 1.46 11.91 -11.37
CA HIS A 81 0.18 11.22 -11.25
C HIS A 81 -0.84 12.14 -10.58
N LYS A 82 -2.01 12.26 -11.17
CA LYS A 82 -3.16 12.92 -10.54
C LYS A 82 -3.94 11.86 -9.76
N VAL A 83 -4.09 12.04 -8.45
CA VAL A 83 -4.75 11.10 -7.53
C VAL A 83 -5.96 11.78 -6.93
N GLY A 84 -7.11 11.09 -6.96
CA GLY A 84 -8.30 11.53 -6.24
C GLY A 84 -8.09 11.33 -4.74
N MET A 85 -8.54 12.26 -3.92
CA MET A 85 -8.40 12.19 -2.47
C MET A 85 -9.69 12.49 -1.75
N MET A 86 -9.80 12.01 -0.53
CA MET A 86 -10.82 12.36 0.44
C MET A 86 -10.22 13.21 1.56
N THR A 87 -11.09 13.92 2.26
CA THR A 87 -10.67 14.65 3.47
C THR A 87 -10.08 13.69 4.50
N GLY A 88 -8.86 13.98 4.94
CA GLY A 88 -8.12 13.15 5.90
C GLY A 88 -7.11 12.18 5.27
N ASP A 89 -7.11 12.01 3.95
CA ASP A 89 -6.12 11.17 3.27
C ASP A 89 -4.71 11.70 3.50
N THR A 90 -3.79 10.78 3.68
CA THR A 90 -2.38 11.06 3.88
C THR A 90 -1.57 10.82 2.61
N VAL A 91 -0.28 11.17 2.66
CA VAL A 91 0.64 10.87 1.54
C VAL A 91 0.69 9.37 1.24
N ILE A 92 0.63 8.52 2.28
CA ILE A 92 0.66 7.07 2.07
C ILE A 92 -0.64 6.56 1.43
N ASP A 93 -1.79 7.15 1.75
CA ASP A 93 -3.07 6.77 1.15
C ASP A 93 -3.06 7.08 -0.35
N ALA A 94 -2.59 8.26 -0.76
CA ALA A 94 -2.43 8.61 -2.16
C ALA A 94 -1.46 7.68 -2.92
N MET A 95 -0.39 7.22 -2.27
CA MET A 95 0.52 6.23 -2.85
C MET A 95 -0.15 4.86 -3.00
N GLN A 96 -0.95 4.44 -2.01
CA GLN A 96 -1.69 3.17 -2.06
C GLN A 96 -2.74 3.16 -3.17
N ASP A 97 -3.37 4.29 -3.46
CA ASP A 97 -4.29 4.44 -4.58
C ASP A 97 -3.58 4.17 -5.92
N LEU A 98 -2.37 4.71 -6.09
CA LEU A 98 -1.57 4.42 -7.28
C LEU A 98 -1.11 2.95 -7.35
N VAL A 99 -0.91 2.29 -6.21
CA VAL A 99 -0.61 0.84 -6.21
C VAL A 99 -1.84 0.04 -6.66
N ARG A 100 -3.04 0.40 -6.19
CA ARG A 100 -4.30 -0.24 -6.65
C ARG A 100 -4.53 -0.06 -8.14
N ASP A 101 -4.12 1.09 -8.68
CA ASP A 101 -4.18 1.40 -10.11
C ASP A 101 -3.01 0.79 -10.92
N GLU A 102 -2.13 -0.01 -10.30
CA GLU A 102 -0.94 -0.61 -10.91
C GLU A 102 0.06 0.42 -11.50
N LYS A 103 0.00 1.67 -11.03
CA LYS A 103 0.84 2.78 -11.50
C LYS A 103 2.09 3.01 -10.66
N LEU A 104 2.16 2.36 -9.48
CA LEU A 104 3.24 2.53 -8.52
C LEU A 104 3.50 1.22 -7.79
N MET A 105 4.76 0.95 -7.51
CA MET A 105 5.17 -0.04 -6.52
C MET A 105 6.03 0.65 -5.47
N PHE A 106 5.78 0.39 -4.19
CA PHE A 106 6.66 0.84 -3.12
C PHE A 106 6.67 -0.13 -1.95
N THR A 107 7.73 -0.07 -1.18
CA THR A 107 7.87 -0.79 0.08
C THR A 107 8.33 0.17 1.16
N GLY A 108 8.07 -0.20 2.40
CA GLY A 108 8.49 0.60 3.54
C GLY A 108 8.05 -0.03 4.85
N ARG A 109 8.23 0.71 5.93
CA ARG A 109 7.92 0.25 7.29
C ARG A 109 7.46 1.39 8.17
N THR A 110 6.64 1.03 9.15
CA THR A 110 6.18 1.97 10.18
C THR A 110 7.15 2.01 11.35
N PHE A 111 7.49 3.21 11.77
CA PHE A 111 8.26 3.44 12.99
C PHE A 111 7.34 4.04 14.06
N PRO A 112 7.29 3.46 15.27
CA PRO A 112 6.51 4.02 16.37
C PRO A 112 6.89 5.49 16.64
N GLY A 113 5.89 6.36 16.69
CA GLY A 113 6.10 7.79 16.92
C GLY A 113 6.63 8.61 15.73
N LEU A 114 6.90 7.98 14.57
CA LEU A 114 7.42 8.67 13.38
C LEU A 114 6.60 8.44 12.11
N GLY A 115 5.73 7.42 12.10
CA GLY A 115 4.90 7.08 10.95
C GLY A 115 5.57 6.14 9.95
N TYR A 116 5.05 6.10 8.72
CA TYR A 116 5.51 5.21 7.66
C TYR A 116 6.62 5.85 6.83
N PHE A 117 7.74 5.14 6.71
CA PHE A 117 8.89 5.53 5.89
C PHE A 117 9.04 4.59 4.70
N VAL A 118 9.28 5.16 3.54
CA VAL A 118 9.44 4.42 2.29
C VAL A 118 10.87 3.89 2.18
N ASP A 119 10.99 2.59 1.92
CA ASP A 119 12.28 1.92 1.72
C ASP A 119 12.65 1.78 0.22
N SER A 120 11.63 1.64 -0.65
CA SER A 120 11.84 1.60 -2.11
C SER A 120 10.65 2.17 -2.87
N ILE A 121 10.91 2.74 -4.06
CA ILE A 121 9.88 3.12 -5.03
C ILE A 121 10.29 2.57 -6.40
N ASN A 122 9.36 1.90 -7.09
CA ASN A 122 9.54 1.31 -8.42
C ASN A 122 10.84 0.48 -8.54
N GLY A 123 11.13 -0.33 -7.50
CA GLY A 123 12.30 -1.19 -7.48
C GLY A 123 13.62 -0.49 -7.14
N VAL A 124 13.63 0.83 -6.87
CA VAL A 124 14.81 1.58 -6.43
C VAL A 124 14.84 1.64 -4.89
N PRO A 125 15.69 0.85 -4.22
CA PRO A 125 15.78 0.84 -2.76
C PRO A 125 16.64 1.98 -2.24
N ASN A 126 16.42 2.36 -0.98
CA ASN A 126 17.36 3.19 -0.23
C ASN A 126 18.72 2.48 -0.17
N ALA A 127 19.75 3.08 -0.75
CA ALA A 127 21.10 2.50 -0.84
C ALA A 127 22.17 3.57 -1.06
N GLY A 128 23.42 3.24 -0.72
CA GLY A 128 24.58 4.09 -1.01
C GLY A 128 24.52 5.48 -0.37
N GLY A 129 23.88 5.62 0.78
CA GLY A 129 23.70 6.91 1.44
C GLY A 129 22.59 7.77 0.84
N LYS A 130 21.85 7.24 -0.13
CA LYS A 130 20.67 7.89 -0.72
C LYS A 130 19.38 7.28 -0.19
N TYR A 131 18.36 8.15 -0.05
CA TYR A 131 17.07 7.81 0.52
C TYR A 131 15.95 8.47 -0.26
N TRP A 132 14.78 7.83 -0.27
CA TRP A 132 13.56 8.44 -0.71
C TRP A 132 13.08 9.43 0.35
N VAL A 133 12.97 10.68 -0.05
CA VAL A 133 12.41 11.77 0.75
C VAL A 133 11.29 12.42 -0.03
N PHE A 134 10.28 12.94 0.66
CA PHE A 134 9.20 13.63 -0.01
C PHE A 134 9.06 15.07 0.45
N TYR A 135 8.51 15.85 -0.43
CA TYR A 135 8.21 17.26 -0.27
C TYR A 135 6.71 17.45 -0.50
N VAL A 136 6.08 18.31 0.27
CA VAL A 136 4.71 18.76 0.02
C VAL A 136 4.78 20.25 -0.31
N ASN A 137 4.32 20.62 -1.49
CA ASN A 137 4.40 22.00 -2.00
C ASN A 137 5.81 22.60 -1.90
N GLY A 138 6.82 21.79 -2.24
CA GLY A 138 8.23 22.17 -2.21
C GLY A 138 8.89 22.20 -0.82
N LYS A 139 8.16 21.90 0.25
CA LYS A 139 8.71 21.79 1.61
C LYS A 139 9.01 20.35 1.95
N SER A 140 10.26 20.07 2.39
CA SER A 140 10.64 18.74 2.86
C SER A 140 9.86 18.37 4.10
N SER A 141 9.32 17.15 4.12
CA SER A 141 8.71 16.60 5.32
C SER A 141 9.76 15.94 6.22
N THR A 142 9.63 16.14 7.52
CA THR A 142 10.37 15.43 8.56
C THR A 142 9.55 14.32 9.20
N GLU A 143 8.27 14.21 8.84
CA GLU A 143 7.33 13.22 9.32
C GLU A 143 7.18 12.07 8.32
N GLY A 144 6.77 10.91 8.82
CA GLY A 144 6.47 9.77 7.96
C GLY A 144 5.22 10.02 7.09
N ALA A 145 5.18 9.37 5.92
CA ALA A 145 4.14 9.59 4.92
C ALA A 145 2.70 9.30 5.40
N SER A 146 2.52 8.54 6.48
CA SER A 146 1.22 8.26 7.09
C SER A 146 0.73 9.34 8.07
N TRP A 147 1.53 10.36 8.36
CA TRP A 147 1.16 11.43 9.29
C TRP A 147 0.88 12.76 8.59
N VAL A 148 1.32 12.88 7.35
CA VAL A 148 1.12 14.10 6.57
C VAL A 148 -0.21 14.03 5.84
N VAL A 149 -1.21 14.73 6.37
CA VAL A 149 -2.56 14.83 5.77
C VAL A 149 -2.51 15.80 4.59
N LEU A 150 -3.07 15.37 3.48
CA LEU A 150 -3.11 16.11 2.23
C LEU A 150 -4.35 17.01 2.13
N LYS A 151 -4.23 18.05 1.32
CA LYS A 151 -5.31 18.94 0.92
C LYS A 151 -5.46 18.94 -0.60
N ALA A 152 -6.66 19.18 -1.07
CA ALA A 152 -6.91 19.33 -2.49
C ALA A 152 -5.98 20.40 -3.11
N GLY A 153 -5.32 20.04 -4.20
CA GLY A 153 -4.33 20.89 -4.88
C GLY A 153 -2.89 20.69 -4.42
N ASP A 154 -2.63 19.92 -3.38
CA ASP A 154 -1.26 19.67 -2.94
C ASP A 154 -0.43 18.94 -4.00
N VAL A 155 0.85 19.26 -4.04
CA VAL A 155 1.85 18.60 -4.87
C VAL A 155 2.82 17.86 -3.94
N VAL A 156 2.83 16.54 -4.02
CA VAL A 156 3.76 15.67 -3.30
C VAL A 156 4.84 15.22 -4.27
N GLU A 157 6.09 15.51 -3.96
CA GLU A 157 7.23 15.14 -4.81
C GLU A 157 8.16 14.19 -4.06
N TRP A 158 8.37 13.00 -4.61
CA TRP A 158 9.34 12.02 -4.10
C TRP A 158 10.67 12.17 -4.83
N GLN A 159 11.73 12.37 -4.07
CA GLN A 159 13.09 12.54 -4.59
C GLN A 159 14.04 11.52 -3.96
N PHE A 160 14.88 10.90 -4.80
CA PHE A 160 15.95 10.02 -4.34
C PHE A 160 17.24 10.83 -4.13
N ARG A 161 17.57 11.14 -2.87
CA ARG A 161 18.63 12.11 -2.54
C ARG A 161 19.62 11.57 -1.50
N ASN A 162 20.82 12.16 -1.47
CA ASN A 162 21.76 11.94 -0.38
C ASN A 162 21.17 12.46 0.93
N LYS A 163 21.54 11.79 2.04
CA LYS A 163 21.29 12.31 3.39
C LYS A 163 21.93 13.69 3.51
N GLN A 164 21.15 14.68 3.86
CA GLN A 164 21.65 16.00 4.23
C GLN A 164 22.16 15.98 5.64
#